data_d3049e94d94ad9c18aa0a3e05d20ac03
#
_entry.id   d3049e94d94ad9c18aa0a3e05d20ac03
#
_cell.length_a   1.000
_cell.length_b   1.000
_cell.length_c   1.000
_cell.angle_alpha   90.00
_cell.angle_beta   90.00
_cell.angle_gamma   90.00
#
_symmetry.space_group_name_H-M   'P 1'
#
loop_
_entity.id
_entity.type
_entity.pdbx_description
1 polymer ?
#
loop_
_entity_poly.entity_id
_entity_poly.type
_entity_poly.pdbx_seq_one_letter_code
_entity_poly.pdbx_strand_id
1 'polypeptide(L)'
;MKHKLMKLVALLTVLFCLVPSVSAQDKKLKVVATNSIIADITKNIAGDKIDLHSIVPVGQDPHEYEPLPDDIKKTTQADLIFYNGINLETGGNAWFTKLVENAKRVENKDYFAVSEGVKVIHLEGEGETGKEDPHAWLNLENGVIYAKNIAKHLIEKDPSNKDFYQKNLDDYVAKLEALDKEAKTKFDAIPEEKKMIVTSEGCFKYFSKAYNVPSAYIWEINTEEEGTPDQIRDLVKKLKGSKVPALFVESSVDDRPMKTISSETGIPIYAKIFTDSIAEEGQEGDSYYSMMKYNLDKISEGLAK
;
A
#
# COMPACT_ATOMS: atom_id res chain seq x y z
N MET A 1 -39.52 -74.76 -52.66
CA MET A 1 -38.52 -74.82 -51.65
C MET A 1 -37.60 -73.60 -51.84
N LYS A 2 -37.87 -72.47 -51.24
CA LYS A 2 -37.14 -71.24 -51.50
C LYS A 2 -36.77 -70.64 -50.14
N HIS A 3 -35.49 -70.61 -49.82
CA HIS A 3 -34.93 -69.97 -48.62
C HIS A 3 -35.07 -68.44 -48.73
N LYS A 4 -35.75 -67.81 -47.78
CA LYS A 4 -35.72 -66.38 -47.60
C LYS A 4 -34.69 -66.07 -46.57
N LEU A 5 -33.62 -65.44 -47.01
CA LEU A 5 -32.56 -64.90 -46.21
C LEU A 5 -33.03 -63.54 -45.59
N MET A 6 -33.28 -63.52 -44.30
CA MET A 6 -33.59 -62.27 -43.59
C MET A 6 -32.28 -61.59 -43.20
N LYS A 7 -32.04 -60.46 -43.80
CA LYS A 7 -30.92 -59.57 -43.40
C LYS A 7 -31.30 -58.79 -42.13
N LEU A 8 -30.67 -59.10 -41.04
CA LEU A 8 -30.78 -58.37 -39.81
C LEU A 8 -29.84 -57.14 -39.92
N VAL A 9 -30.38 -55.94 -40.06
CA VAL A 9 -29.64 -54.65 -39.98
C VAL A 9 -29.57 -54.28 -38.53
N ALA A 10 -28.39 -54.42 -37.92
CA ALA A 10 -28.12 -53.94 -36.59
C ALA A 10 -27.87 -52.39 -36.66
N LEU A 11 -28.82 -51.59 -36.17
CA LEU A 11 -28.70 -50.16 -36.02
C LEU A 11 -27.90 -49.88 -34.75
N LEU A 12 -26.61 -49.59 -34.91
CA LEU A 12 -25.74 -49.12 -33.80
C LEU A 12 -26.09 -47.66 -33.51
N THR A 13 -26.94 -47.44 -32.52
CA THR A 13 -27.19 -46.09 -31.95
C THR A 13 -26.00 -45.72 -31.05
N VAL A 14 -25.09 -44.91 -31.58
CA VAL A 14 -24.05 -44.28 -30.79
C VAL A 14 -24.71 -43.21 -29.92
N LEU A 15 -24.97 -43.55 -28.65
CA LEU A 15 -25.44 -42.63 -27.64
C LEU A 15 -24.23 -41.73 -27.25
N PHE A 16 -24.14 -40.56 -27.88
CA PHE A 16 -23.17 -39.54 -27.50
C PHE A 16 -23.63 -38.99 -26.15
N CYS A 17 -23.09 -39.55 -25.07
CA CYS A 17 -23.23 -38.95 -23.73
C CYS A 17 -22.57 -37.56 -23.75
N LEU A 18 -23.38 -36.52 -23.96
CA LEU A 18 -23.03 -35.15 -23.58
C LEU A 18 -22.86 -35.14 -22.06
N VAL A 19 -21.63 -35.41 -21.60
CA VAL A 19 -21.23 -35.08 -20.23
C VAL A 19 -21.24 -33.56 -20.16
N PRO A 20 -22.14 -32.93 -19.40
CA PRO A 20 -22.01 -31.49 -19.16
C PRO A 20 -20.64 -31.31 -18.53
N SER A 21 -19.75 -30.58 -19.21
CA SER A 21 -18.55 -30.06 -18.59
C SER A 21 -19.06 -29.13 -17.47
N VAL A 22 -19.16 -29.67 -16.27
CA VAL A 22 -19.26 -28.83 -15.09
C VAL A 22 -17.95 -28.02 -15.09
N SER A 23 -18.04 -26.80 -15.56
CA SER A 23 -17.00 -25.83 -15.37
C SER A 23 -16.77 -25.78 -13.84
N ALA A 24 -15.72 -26.42 -13.37
CA ALA A 24 -15.27 -26.20 -12.02
C ALA A 24 -15.08 -24.69 -11.93
N GLN A 25 -15.92 -24.03 -11.17
CA GLN A 25 -15.77 -22.60 -10.88
C GLN A 25 -14.39 -22.48 -10.28
N ASP A 26 -13.43 -21.96 -11.03
CA ASP A 26 -12.04 -21.85 -10.60
C ASP A 26 -12.05 -21.16 -9.24
N LYS A 27 -11.65 -21.91 -8.20
CA LYS A 27 -11.66 -21.43 -6.84
C LYS A 27 -10.66 -20.30 -6.77
N LYS A 28 -11.16 -19.06 -6.61
CA LYS A 28 -10.29 -17.87 -6.48
C LYS A 28 -9.31 -18.07 -5.33
N LEU A 29 -8.06 -17.61 -5.53
CA LEU A 29 -7.09 -17.53 -4.45
C LEU A 29 -7.61 -16.60 -3.36
N LYS A 30 -7.52 -17.05 -2.12
CA LYS A 30 -7.77 -16.20 -0.94
C LYS A 30 -6.51 -15.45 -0.60
N VAL A 31 -6.53 -14.15 -0.80
CA VAL A 31 -5.38 -13.27 -0.58
C VAL A 31 -5.70 -12.32 0.57
N VAL A 32 -4.75 -12.17 1.48
CA VAL A 32 -4.82 -11.20 2.58
C VAL A 32 -3.73 -10.15 2.37
N ALA A 33 -4.07 -8.88 2.54
CA ALA A 33 -3.14 -7.77 2.61
C ALA A 33 -3.24 -7.11 3.99
N THR A 34 -2.14 -6.64 4.55
CA THR A 34 -2.12 -6.06 5.89
C THR A 34 -2.82 -4.71 5.96
N ASN A 35 -2.75 -3.91 4.89
CA ASN A 35 -3.34 -2.57 4.85
C ASN A 35 -3.95 -2.23 3.49
N SER A 36 -4.66 -1.12 3.44
CA SER A 36 -5.43 -0.68 2.26
C SER A 36 -4.56 -0.36 1.04
N ILE A 37 -3.33 0.12 1.24
CA ILE A 37 -2.38 0.44 0.15
C ILE A 37 -1.94 -0.84 -0.57
N ILE A 38 -1.51 -1.84 0.21
CA ILE A 38 -1.11 -3.15 -0.33
C ILE A 38 -2.31 -3.85 -0.97
N ALA A 39 -3.49 -3.74 -0.35
CA ALA A 39 -4.73 -4.31 -0.88
C ALA A 39 -5.09 -3.69 -2.24
N ASP A 40 -4.98 -2.36 -2.39
CA ASP A 40 -5.26 -1.68 -3.65
C ASP A 40 -4.27 -2.08 -4.76
N ILE A 41 -2.96 -2.09 -4.47
CA ILE A 41 -1.94 -2.54 -5.43
C ILE A 41 -2.23 -4.00 -5.86
N THR A 42 -2.56 -4.86 -4.90
CA THR A 42 -2.91 -6.27 -5.15
C THR A 42 -4.15 -6.38 -6.04
N LYS A 43 -5.19 -5.59 -5.77
CA LYS A 43 -6.42 -5.54 -6.57
C LYS A 43 -6.16 -5.07 -8.01
N ASN A 44 -5.29 -4.06 -8.18
CA ASN A 44 -4.93 -3.55 -9.51
C ASN A 44 -4.23 -4.61 -10.37
N ILE A 45 -3.44 -5.49 -9.77
CA ILE A 45 -2.74 -6.58 -10.46
C ILE A 45 -3.66 -7.78 -10.69
N ALA A 46 -4.35 -8.20 -9.63
CA ALA A 46 -5.11 -9.44 -9.63
C ALA A 46 -6.54 -9.31 -10.18
N GLY A 47 -7.10 -8.11 -10.20
CA GLY A 47 -8.47 -7.86 -10.64
C GLY A 47 -9.48 -8.70 -9.86
N ASP A 48 -10.33 -9.40 -10.61
CA ASP A 48 -11.39 -10.28 -10.07
C ASP A 48 -10.96 -11.76 -9.89
N LYS A 49 -9.66 -12.08 -10.11
CA LYS A 49 -9.14 -13.44 -10.03
C LYS A 49 -8.94 -13.96 -8.62
N ILE A 50 -8.99 -13.08 -7.63
CA ILE A 50 -8.75 -13.40 -6.22
C ILE A 50 -9.95 -13.03 -5.33
N ASP A 51 -9.99 -13.60 -4.12
CA ASP A 51 -10.80 -13.16 -2.98
C ASP A 51 -9.87 -12.43 -2.01
N LEU A 52 -9.92 -11.09 -2.04
CA LEU A 52 -9.00 -10.21 -1.32
C LEU A 52 -9.62 -9.71 -0.03
N HIS A 53 -8.87 -9.78 1.06
CA HIS A 53 -9.20 -9.18 2.35
C HIS A 53 -8.08 -8.23 2.80
N SER A 54 -8.44 -6.99 3.17
CA SER A 54 -7.53 -6.06 3.86
C SER A 54 -7.74 -6.18 5.36
N ILE A 55 -6.67 -6.38 6.14
CA ILE A 55 -6.75 -6.49 7.60
C ILE A 55 -7.06 -5.12 8.19
N VAL A 56 -6.16 -4.16 8.01
CA VAL A 56 -6.37 -2.79 8.50
C VAL A 56 -7.38 -2.09 7.59
N PRO A 57 -8.51 -1.61 8.13
CA PRO A 57 -9.51 -0.88 7.35
C PRO A 57 -8.98 0.44 6.80
N VAL A 58 -9.62 0.94 5.74
CA VAL A 58 -9.36 2.27 5.21
C VAL A 58 -9.50 3.32 6.32
N GLY A 59 -8.57 4.27 6.35
CA GLY A 59 -8.56 5.39 7.31
C GLY A 59 -8.00 5.05 8.69
N GLN A 60 -7.56 3.82 8.92
CA GLN A 60 -6.92 3.43 10.17
C GLN A 60 -5.40 3.30 10.03
N ASP A 61 -4.71 3.50 11.16
CA ASP A 61 -3.26 3.41 11.26
C ASP A 61 -2.81 1.94 11.31
N PRO A 62 -1.90 1.49 10.41
CA PRO A 62 -1.37 0.14 10.42
C PRO A 62 -0.23 -0.10 11.42
N HIS A 63 0.32 0.94 12.05
CA HIS A 63 1.41 0.78 13.03
C HIS A 63 0.93 0.07 14.29
N GLU A 64 -0.22 0.48 14.83
CA GLU A 64 -0.76 0.04 16.12
C GLU A 64 -2.17 -0.55 15.95
N TYR A 65 -2.29 -1.60 15.13
CA TYR A 65 -3.56 -2.27 14.89
C TYR A 65 -3.77 -3.47 15.81
N GLU A 66 -5.01 -3.76 16.16
CA GLU A 66 -5.41 -4.96 16.89
C GLU A 66 -6.33 -5.83 16.01
N PRO A 67 -5.83 -6.99 15.50
CA PRO A 67 -6.60 -7.83 14.58
C PRO A 67 -7.89 -8.35 15.19
N LEU A 68 -8.97 -8.24 14.43
CA LEU A 68 -10.29 -8.75 14.79
C LEU A 68 -10.39 -10.27 14.57
N PRO A 69 -11.38 -10.95 15.19
CA PRO A 69 -11.58 -12.40 15.00
C PRO A 69 -11.74 -12.81 13.53
N ASP A 70 -12.33 -11.97 12.67
CA ASP A 70 -12.45 -12.25 11.23
C ASP A 70 -11.09 -12.17 10.52
N ASP A 71 -10.23 -11.23 10.90
CA ASP A 71 -8.85 -11.12 10.37
C ASP A 71 -8.04 -12.38 10.66
N ILE A 72 -8.14 -12.89 11.89
CA ILE A 72 -7.49 -14.16 12.31
C ILE A 72 -8.00 -15.32 11.44
N LYS A 73 -9.33 -15.39 11.25
CA LYS A 73 -9.96 -16.41 10.41
C LYS A 73 -9.52 -16.32 8.95
N LYS A 74 -9.54 -15.12 8.36
CA LYS A 74 -9.12 -14.86 6.97
C LYS A 74 -7.65 -15.19 6.78
N THR A 75 -6.78 -14.75 7.69
CA THR A 75 -5.34 -15.06 7.69
C THR A 75 -5.09 -16.58 7.76
N THR A 76 -5.84 -17.29 8.63
CA THR A 76 -5.73 -18.75 8.74
C THR A 76 -6.17 -19.48 7.47
N GLN A 77 -7.07 -18.92 6.68
CA GLN A 77 -7.61 -19.52 5.46
C GLN A 77 -6.94 -19.02 4.18
N ALA A 78 -6.04 -18.04 4.29
CA ALA A 78 -5.40 -17.44 3.13
C ALA A 78 -4.50 -18.42 2.39
N ASP A 79 -4.52 -18.36 1.07
CA ASP A 79 -3.58 -19.05 0.19
C ASP A 79 -2.28 -18.24 0.03
N LEU A 80 -2.36 -16.90 0.24
CA LEU A 80 -1.26 -15.94 0.11
C LEU A 80 -1.53 -14.72 0.98
N ILE A 81 -0.49 -14.22 1.66
CA ILE A 81 -0.56 -13.04 2.53
C ILE A 81 0.54 -12.07 2.13
N PHE A 82 0.18 -10.78 1.99
CA PHE A 82 1.10 -9.69 1.74
C PHE A 82 1.16 -8.73 2.92
N TYR A 83 2.37 -8.37 3.35
CA TYR A 83 2.61 -7.40 4.40
C TYR A 83 3.70 -6.40 3.96
N ASN A 84 3.75 -5.24 4.60
CA ASN A 84 4.76 -4.24 4.24
C ASN A 84 6.17 -4.72 4.58
N GLY A 85 6.36 -5.22 5.78
CA GLY A 85 7.69 -5.40 6.37
C GLY A 85 8.29 -4.05 6.78
N ILE A 86 9.62 -3.98 6.87
CA ILE A 86 10.35 -2.74 7.19
C ILE A 86 9.74 -2.03 8.41
N ASN A 87 9.58 -2.77 9.53
CA ASN A 87 9.14 -2.21 10.82
C ASN A 87 7.70 -1.61 10.87
N LEU A 88 6.83 -1.81 9.86
CA LEU A 88 5.44 -1.33 9.92
C LEU A 88 4.62 -2.18 10.91
N GLU A 89 4.12 -3.31 10.45
CA GLU A 89 3.27 -4.22 11.23
C GLU A 89 4.08 -5.15 12.15
N THR A 90 5.40 -5.16 11.97
CA THR A 90 6.36 -5.95 12.74
C THR A 90 7.08 -5.14 13.81
N GLY A 91 6.98 -3.80 13.75
CA GLY A 91 7.41 -2.86 14.79
C GLY A 91 6.35 -2.68 15.88
N GLY A 92 6.51 -1.65 16.72
CA GLY A 92 5.55 -1.31 17.75
C GLY A 92 5.10 -2.50 18.58
N ASN A 93 3.79 -2.75 18.60
CA ASN A 93 3.18 -3.91 19.28
C ASN A 93 3.38 -5.24 18.54
N ALA A 94 3.97 -5.23 17.33
CA ALA A 94 4.26 -6.39 16.47
C ALA A 94 3.01 -7.27 16.21
N TRP A 95 1.87 -6.62 15.94
CA TRP A 95 0.57 -7.30 15.81
C TRP A 95 0.56 -8.34 14.69
N PHE A 96 1.22 -8.07 13.57
CA PHE A 96 1.26 -9.00 12.44
C PHE A 96 2.06 -10.27 12.77
N THR A 97 3.21 -10.13 13.44
CA THR A 97 4.02 -11.28 13.88
C THR A 97 3.18 -12.22 14.75
N LYS A 98 2.46 -11.67 15.74
CA LYS A 98 1.55 -12.44 16.58
C LYS A 98 0.42 -13.10 15.79
N LEU A 99 -0.13 -12.40 14.80
CA LEU A 99 -1.22 -12.90 13.96
C LEU A 99 -0.79 -14.11 13.11
N VAL A 100 0.36 -14.03 12.42
CA VAL A 100 0.84 -15.12 11.55
C VAL A 100 1.33 -16.32 12.34
N GLU A 101 1.92 -16.11 13.52
CA GLU A 101 2.29 -17.17 14.46
C GLU A 101 1.04 -17.94 14.93
N ASN A 102 0.00 -17.23 15.39
CA ASN A 102 -1.28 -17.83 15.81
C ASN A 102 -1.96 -18.58 14.65
N ALA A 103 -1.88 -18.04 13.44
CA ALA A 103 -2.39 -18.68 12.22
C ALA A 103 -1.49 -19.79 11.69
N LYS A 104 -0.34 -20.06 12.31
CA LYS A 104 0.69 -21.04 11.91
C LYS A 104 1.15 -20.85 10.46
N ARG A 105 1.35 -19.61 10.06
CA ARG A 105 1.87 -19.24 8.75
C ARG A 105 3.39 -19.16 8.77
N VAL A 106 4.01 -19.47 7.63
CA VAL A 106 5.48 -19.52 7.48
C VAL A 106 5.91 -18.46 6.50
N GLU A 107 6.88 -17.65 6.93
CA GLU A 107 7.46 -16.60 6.11
C GLU A 107 8.13 -17.17 4.85
N ASN A 108 8.07 -16.43 3.75
CA ASN A 108 8.56 -16.84 2.42
C ASN A 108 7.92 -18.11 1.83
N LYS A 109 6.80 -18.54 2.42
CA LYS A 109 5.98 -19.65 1.93
C LYS A 109 4.51 -19.28 1.87
N ASP A 110 3.98 -18.74 2.95
CA ASP A 110 2.58 -18.39 3.12
C ASP A 110 2.37 -16.86 3.15
N TYR A 111 3.38 -16.11 3.61
CA TYR A 111 3.36 -14.64 3.64
C TYR A 111 4.68 -14.04 3.17
N PHE A 112 4.59 -12.86 2.52
CA PHE A 112 5.70 -12.23 1.82
C PHE A 112 5.70 -10.71 2.04
N ALA A 113 6.89 -10.16 2.32
CA ALA A 113 7.09 -8.72 2.38
C ALA A 113 7.05 -8.12 0.97
N VAL A 114 6.12 -7.18 0.73
CA VAL A 114 6.04 -6.50 -0.56
C VAL A 114 7.20 -5.53 -0.79
N SER A 115 7.88 -5.13 0.28
CA SER A 115 9.05 -4.25 0.26
C SER A 115 10.37 -4.96 -0.03
N GLU A 116 10.40 -6.27 -0.32
CA GLU A 116 11.64 -6.96 -0.66
C GLU A 116 12.40 -6.23 -1.78
N GLY A 117 13.68 -5.92 -1.55
CA GLY A 117 14.53 -5.19 -2.51
C GLY A 117 14.45 -3.66 -2.42
N VAL A 118 13.64 -3.10 -1.53
CA VAL A 118 13.67 -1.66 -1.23
C VAL A 118 14.99 -1.30 -0.54
N LYS A 119 15.59 -0.18 -0.93
CA LYS A 119 16.73 0.39 -0.20
C LYS A 119 16.25 1.09 1.04
N VAL A 120 16.33 0.39 2.17
CA VAL A 120 15.81 0.85 3.47
C VAL A 120 16.48 2.15 3.93
N ILE A 121 15.66 3.06 4.49
CA ILE A 121 16.07 4.24 5.24
C ILE A 121 15.85 3.93 6.73
N HIS A 122 16.71 4.44 7.61
CA HIS A 122 16.61 4.23 9.05
C HIS A 122 16.10 5.49 9.74
N LEU A 123 15.39 5.29 10.84
CA LEU A 123 14.92 6.33 11.73
C LEU A 123 16.10 6.93 12.51
N GLU A 124 16.00 8.22 12.84
CA GLU A 124 17.03 8.98 13.53
C GLU A 124 16.54 9.56 14.88
N GLY A 125 15.22 9.51 15.14
CA GLY A 125 14.61 10.01 16.34
C GLY A 125 15.06 9.31 17.63
N GLU A 126 14.92 10.01 18.77
CA GLU A 126 15.25 9.47 20.07
C GLU A 126 14.39 8.23 20.38
N GLY A 127 15.03 7.11 20.78
CA GLY A 127 14.37 5.83 21.00
C GLY A 127 14.11 5.00 19.75
N GLU A 128 14.18 5.61 18.55
CA GLU A 128 13.91 4.95 17.26
C GLU A 128 15.18 4.75 16.41
N THR A 129 16.29 5.38 16.81
CA THR A 129 17.56 5.37 16.05
C THR A 129 17.98 3.97 15.62
N GLY A 130 18.18 3.80 14.32
CA GLY A 130 18.63 2.54 13.71
C GLY A 130 17.51 1.56 13.37
N LYS A 131 16.27 1.77 13.81
CA LYS A 131 15.12 1.03 13.30
C LYS A 131 14.84 1.44 11.85
N GLU A 132 14.18 0.58 11.11
CA GLU A 132 13.83 0.83 9.71
C GLU A 132 12.63 1.76 9.61
N ASP A 133 12.66 2.72 8.68
CA ASP A 133 11.51 3.56 8.34
C ASP A 133 10.57 2.79 7.40
N PRO A 134 9.31 2.54 7.80
CA PRO A 134 8.41 1.68 7.04
C PRO A 134 7.80 2.32 5.79
N HIS A 135 7.82 3.64 5.65
CA HIS A 135 7.00 4.41 4.70
C HIS A 135 7.51 4.39 3.25
N ALA A 136 8.05 3.25 2.82
CA ALA A 136 8.69 3.11 1.52
C ALA A 136 7.74 3.38 0.34
N TRP A 137 6.44 3.10 0.49
CA TRP A 137 5.42 3.32 -0.55
C TRP A 137 5.21 4.79 -0.93
N LEU A 138 5.66 5.75 -0.10
CA LEU A 138 5.60 7.19 -0.42
C LEU A 138 6.64 7.63 -1.47
N ASN A 139 7.46 6.70 -1.95
CA ASN A 139 8.23 6.83 -3.18
C ASN A 139 7.64 5.91 -4.26
N LEU A 140 7.23 6.46 -5.41
CA LEU A 140 6.61 5.69 -6.50
C LEU A 140 7.53 4.63 -7.09
N GLU A 141 8.86 4.81 -7.07
CA GLU A 141 9.82 3.77 -7.48
C GLU A 141 9.72 2.54 -6.57
N ASN A 142 9.51 2.74 -5.26
CA ASN A 142 9.25 1.65 -4.32
C ASN A 142 7.85 1.04 -4.53
N GLY A 143 6.84 1.84 -4.86
CA GLY A 143 5.52 1.34 -5.26
C GLY A 143 5.59 0.38 -6.45
N VAL A 144 6.49 0.64 -7.41
CA VAL A 144 6.79 -0.28 -8.52
C VAL A 144 7.42 -1.59 -8.01
N ILE A 145 8.32 -1.54 -7.02
CA ILE A 145 8.89 -2.74 -6.38
C ILE A 145 7.77 -3.56 -5.72
N TYR A 146 6.89 -2.92 -4.95
CA TYR A 146 5.73 -3.56 -4.32
C TYR A 146 4.87 -4.28 -5.35
N ALA A 147 4.50 -3.59 -6.44
CA ALA A 147 3.69 -4.17 -7.52
C ALA A 147 4.35 -5.40 -8.14
N LYS A 148 5.66 -5.35 -8.40
CA LYS A 148 6.44 -6.47 -8.95
C LYS A 148 6.50 -7.68 -8.00
N ASN A 149 6.69 -7.45 -6.71
CA ASN A 149 6.72 -8.52 -5.70
C ASN A 149 5.35 -9.18 -5.55
N ILE A 150 4.28 -8.39 -5.51
CA ILE A 150 2.90 -8.91 -5.48
C ILE A 150 2.62 -9.76 -6.71
N ALA A 151 2.91 -9.25 -7.91
CA ALA A 151 2.68 -9.98 -9.16
C ALA A 151 3.47 -11.30 -9.22
N LYS A 152 4.73 -11.29 -8.80
CA LYS A 152 5.59 -12.48 -8.71
C LYS A 152 4.90 -13.60 -7.92
N HIS A 153 4.45 -13.30 -6.71
CA HIS A 153 3.85 -14.32 -5.85
C HIS A 153 2.43 -14.73 -6.28
N LEU A 154 1.65 -13.83 -6.89
CA LEU A 154 0.39 -14.19 -7.53
C LEU A 154 0.60 -15.17 -8.68
N ILE A 155 1.58 -14.91 -9.55
CA ILE A 155 1.92 -15.80 -10.69
C ILE A 155 2.44 -17.16 -10.21
N GLU A 156 3.25 -17.19 -9.16
CA GLU A 156 3.74 -18.43 -8.55
C GLU A 156 2.61 -19.30 -7.98
N LYS A 157 1.62 -18.69 -7.34
CA LYS A 157 0.47 -19.39 -6.73
C LYS A 157 -0.62 -19.74 -7.72
N ASP A 158 -0.80 -18.94 -8.77
CA ASP A 158 -1.83 -19.11 -9.80
C ASP A 158 -1.24 -18.90 -11.21
N PRO A 159 -0.43 -19.87 -11.68
CA PRO A 159 0.20 -19.78 -13.01
C PRO A 159 -0.81 -19.79 -14.17
N SER A 160 -2.05 -20.21 -13.93
CA SER A 160 -3.10 -20.21 -14.96
C SER A 160 -3.52 -18.80 -15.37
N ASN A 161 -3.40 -17.82 -14.48
CA ASN A 161 -3.69 -16.41 -14.73
C ASN A 161 -2.43 -15.55 -14.94
N LYS A 162 -1.26 -16.17 -15.18
CA LYS A 162 0.03 -15.47 -15.35
C LYS A 162 -0.04 -14.29 -16.32
N ASP A 163 -0.55 -14.52 -17.53
CA ASP A 163 -0.56 -13.50 -18.58
C ASP A 163 -1.49 -12.32 -18.20
N PHE A 164 -2.57 -12.60 -17.48
CA PHE A 164 -3.46 -11.58 -16.94
C PHE A 164 -2.75 -10.71 -15.89
N TYR A 165 -2.09 -11.34 -14.92
CA TYR A 165 -1.35 -10.61 -13.87
C TYR A 165 -0.18 -9.81 -14.46
N GLN A 166 0.57 -10.40 -15.41
CA GLN A 166 1.68 -9.72 -16.05
C GLN A 166 1.23 -8.49 -16.84
N LYS A 167 0.16 -8.61 -17.63
CA LYS A 167 -0.40 -7.48 -18.36
C LYS A 167 -0.82 -6.35 -17.43
N ASN A 168 -1.54 -6.67 -16.34
CA ASN A 168 -1.98 -5.67 -15.39
C ASN A 168 -0.78 -5.02 -14.66
N LEU A 169 0.24 -5.81 -14.32
CA LEU A 169 1.49 -5.27 -13.76
C LEU A 169 2.14 -4.28 -14.71
N ASP A 170 2.30 -4.63 -15.99
CA ASP A 170 2.96 -3.78 -16.98
C ASP A 170 2.20 -2.46 -17.15
N ASP A 171 0.86 -2.51 -17.26
CA ASP A 171 -0.01 -1.35 -17.36
C ASP A 171 0.07 -0.47 -16.10
N TYR A 172 0.11 -1.09 -14.91
CA TYR A 172 0.14 -0.39 -13.64
C TYR A 172 1.50 0.28 -13.39
N VAL A 173 2.60 -0.42 -13.66
CA VAL A 173 3.97 0.11 -13.58
C VAL A 173 4.13 1.32 -14.50
N ALA A 174 3.65 1.23 -15.75
CA ALA A 174 3.73 2.36 -16.68
C ALA A 174 3.00 3.61 -16.14
N LYS A 175 1.86 3.44 -15.46
CA LYS A 175 1.14 4.56 -14.82
C LYS A 175 1.93 5.17 -13.66
N LEU A 176 2.53 4.34 -12.79
CA LEU A 176 3.32 4.82 -11.65
C LEU A 176 4.58 5.55 -12.12
N GLU A 177 5.29 5.02 -13.11
CA GLU A 177 6.50 5.64 -13.69
C GLU A 177 6.18 6.97 -14.39
N ALA A 178 5.04 7.07 -15.07
CA ALA A 178 4.60 8.33 -15.68
C ALA A 178 4.29 9.39 -14.61
N LEU A 179 3.63 9.01 -13.53
CA LEU A 179 3.32 9.90 -12.40
C LEU A 179 4.60 10.34 -11.67
N ASP A 180 5.55 9.44 -11.47
CA ASP A 180 6.85 9.74 -10.86
C ASP A 180 7.63 10.78 -11.66
N LYS A 181 7.68 10.61 -12.98
CA LYS A 181 8.33 11.56 -13.88
C LYS A 181 7.68 12.94 -13.84
N GLU A 182 6.34 13.00 -13.83
CA GLU A 182 5.58 14.25 -13.68
C GLU A 182 5.91 14.94 -12.36
N ALA A 183 5.92 14.18 -11.27
CA ALA A 183 6.22 14.68 -9.93
C ALA A 183 7.64 15.27 -9.84
N LYS A 184 8.65 14.57 -10.33
CA LYS A 184 10.03 15.09 -10.40
C LYS A 184 10.09 16.43 -11.07
N THR A 185 9.42 16.59 -12.23
CA THR A 185 9.36 17.86 -12.94
C THR A 185 8.72 18.99 -12.13
N LYS A 186 7.60 18.68 -11.41
CA LYS A 186 6.90 19.66 -10.55
C LYS A 186 7.78 20.13 -9.40
N PHE A 187 8.43 19.20 -8.70
CA PHE A 187 9.28 19.53 -7.56
C PHE A 187 10.59 20.22 -7.94
N ASP A 188 11.17 19.90 -9.09
CA ASP A 188 12.36 20.59 -9.61
C ASP A 188 12.09 22.08 -9.90
N ALA A 189 10.86 22.45 -10.21
CA ALA A 189 10.48 23.84 -10.48
C ALA A 189 10.29 24.69 -9.20
N ILE A 190 10.25 24.08 -8.00
CA ILE A 190 10.06 24.78 -6.73
C ILE A 190 11.39 25.39 -6.26
N PRO A 191 11.42 26.68 -5.86
CA PRO A 191 12.62 27.31 -5.29
C PRO A 191 13.12 26.57 -4.03
N GLU A 192 14.43 26.37 -3.93
CA GLU A 192 15.06 25.59 -2.84
C GLU A 192 14.70 26.12 -1.45
N GLU A 193 14.56 27.43 -1.28
CA GLU A 193 14.21 28.03 0.02
C GLU A 193 12.78 27.77 0.47
N LYS A 194 11.90 27.34 -0.45
CA LYS A 194 10.50 26.93 -0.15
C LYS A 194 10.34 25.40 -0.08
N LYS A 195 11.33 24.66 -0.57
CA LYS A 195 11.28 23.23 -0.79
C LYS A 195 11.52 22.46 0.51
N MET A 196 10.50 22.43 1.36
CA MET A 196 10.48 21.60 2.58
C MET A 196 9.04 21.18 2.87
N ILE A 197 8.79 19.87 2.93
CA ILE A 197 7.53 19.33 3.42
C ILE A 197 7.53 19.31 4.93
N VAL A 198 6.46 19.78 5.55
CA VAL A 198 6.28 19.80 7.01
C VAL A 198 5.01 19.04 7.35
N THR A 199 5.14 17.99 8.14
CA THR A 199 4.10 17.02 8.49
C THR A 199 4.06 16.78 10.00
N SER A 200 3.08 16.02 10.47
CA SER A 200 3.01 15.62 11.88
C SER A 200 4.03 14.52 12.15
N GLU A 201 3.99 13.45 11.37
CA GLU A 201 4.93 12.33 11.43
C GLU A 201 6.08 12.46 10.43
N GLY A 202 7.21 11.84 10.74
CA GLY A 202 8.41 11.77 9.90
C GLY A 202 8.34 10.77 8.74
N CYS A 203 7.14 10.51 8.17
CA CYS A 203 6.89 9.47 7.18
C CYS A 203 7.42 9.78 5.76
N PHE A 204 7.81 11.01 5.46
CA PHE A 204 8.16 11.44 4.10
C PHE A 204 9.66 11.31 3.73
N LYS A 205 10.46 10.50 4.45
CA LYS A 205 11.91 10.37 4.16
C LYS A 205 12.21 9.75 2.80
N TYR A 206 11.46 8.71 2.38
CA TYR A 206 11.60 8.12 1.04
C TYR A 206 11.15 9.09 -0.05
N PHE A 207 10.05 9.81 0.16
CA PHE A 207 9.59 10.89 -0.69
C PHE A 207 10.65 12.00 -0.80
N SER A 208 11.18 12.45 0.33
CA SER A 208 12.22 13.50 0.40
C SER A 208 13.43 13.14 -0.48
N LYS A 209 13.84 11.89 -0.42
CA LYS A 209 14.96 11.38 -1.22
C LYS A 209 14.63 11.27 -2.71
N ALA A 210 13.40 10.86 -3.05
CA ALA A 210 12.97 10.67 -4.43
C ALA A 210 12.82 12.01 -5.19
N TYR A 211 12.31 13.03 -4.49
CA TYR A 211 11.92 14.31 -5.11
C TYR A 211 12.79 15.50 -4.68
N ASN A 212 13.87 15.26 -3.93
CA ASN A 212 14.75 16.30 -3.38
C ASN A 212 13.96 17.38 -2.62
N VAL A 213 13.03 16.97 -1.77
CA VAL A 213 12.20 17.82 -0.91
C VAL A 213 12.47 17.47 0.55
N PRO A 214 13.37 18.19 1.25
CA PRO A 214 13.62 17.95 2.67
C PRO A 214 12.35 17.89 3.50
N SER A 215 12.33 17.06 4.55
CA SER A 215 11.19 16.94 5.47
C SER A 215 11.50 17.51 6.85
N ALA A 216 10.46 18.02 7.50
CA ALA A 216 10.44 18.33 8.91
C ALA A 216 9.11 17.86 9.52
N TYR A 217 9.11 17.43 10.75
CA TYR A 217 7.97 16.78 11.38
C TYR A 217 7.94 17.04 12.88
N ILE A 218 6.81 16.78 13.53
CA ILE A 218 6.63 16.94 14.97
C ILE A 218 7.22 15.73 15.69
N TRP A 219 6.87 14.50 15.28
CA TRP A 219 7.40 13.24 15.82
C TRP A 219 7.95 12.32 14.73
N GLU A 220 8.80 11.40 15.13
CA GLU A 220 9.56 10.55 14.19
C GLU A 220 8.70 9.49 13.51
N ILE A 221 7.89 8.76 14.29
CA ILE A 221 7.04 7.67 13.85
C ILE A 221 5.83 7.58 14.79
N ASN A 222 4.69 7.12 14.30
CA ASN A 222 3.50 6.93 15.10
C ASN A 222 3.75 5.96 16.27
N THR A 223 3.54 6.48 17.46
CA THR A 223 3.69 5.79 18.74
C THR A 223 2.67 6.36 19.73
N GLU A 224 2.69 5.89 20.99
CA GLU A 224 1.81 6.42 22.04
C GLU A 224 2.17 7.87 22.49
N GLU A 225 3.37 8.39 22.16
CA GLU A 225 3.87 9.70 22.60
C GLU A 225 3.93 10.72 21.45
N GLU A 226 2.82 11.02 20.83
CA GLU A 226 2.72 11.93 19.70
C GLU A 226 2.39 13.36 20.10
N GLY A 227 3.07 14.33 19.48
CA GLY A 227 2.75 15.76 19.64
C GLY A 227 3.02 16.32 21.02
N THR A 228 4.08 15.87 21.70
CA THR A 228 4.47 16.41 23.00
C THR A 228 4.84 17.90 22.91
N PRO A 229 4.75 18.68 24.03
CA PRO A 229 5.11 20.08 24.02
C PRO A 229 6.55 20.36 23.57
N ASP A 230 7.48 19.44 23.84
CA ASP A 230 8.87 19.55 23.44
C ASP A 230 9.04 19.36 21.94
N GLN A 231 8.42 18.34 21.35
CA GLN A 231 8.40 18.08 19.90
C GLN A 231 7.80 19.30 19.15
N ILE A 232 6.67 19.82 19.62
CA ILE A 232 6.03 21.03 19.04
C ILE A 232 6.99 22.22 19.09
N ARG A 233 7.59 22.50 20.25
CA ARG A 233 8.51 23.62 20.44
C ARG A 233 9.73 23.54 19.52
N ASP A 234 10.29 22.35 19.34
CA ASP A 234 11.48 22.14 18.51
C ASP A 234 11.16 22.35 17.04
N LEU A 235 10.01 21.88 16.55
CA LEU A 235 9.58 22.16 15.19
C LEU A 235 9.29 23.65 14.97
N VAL A 236 8.60 24.33 15.90
CA VAL A 236 8.38 25.79 15.82
C VAL A 236 9.72 26.54 15.73
N LYS A 237 10.71 26.14 16.53
CA LYS A 237 12.07 26.74 16.49
C LYS A 237 12.74 26.52 15.13
N LYS A 238 12.61 25.32 14.55
CA LYS A 238 13.17 24.97 13.22
C LYS A 238 12.51 25.78 12.11
N LEU A 239 11.22 26.07 12.22
CA LEU A 239 10.46 26.78 11.18
C LEU A 239 10.58 28.31 11.28
N LYS A 240 10.97 28.86 12.46
CA LYS A 240 11.17 30.32 12.62
C LYS A 240 12.25 30.84 11.66
N GLY A 241 11.84 31.79 10.81
CA GLY A 241 12.72 32.37 9.79
C GLY A 241 12.89 31.54 8.52
N SER A 242 12.25 30.37 8.40
CA SER A 242 12.17 29.63 7.15
C SER A 242 11.25 30.35 6.14
N LYS A 243 11.41 30.01 4.86
CA LYS A 243 10.51 30.47 3.79
C LYS A 243 9.50 29.39 3.38
N VAL A 244 9.30 28.41 4.24
CA VAL A 244 8.31 27.33 4.01
C VAL A 244 6.91 27.93 3.93
N PRO A 245 6.19 27.77 2.82
CA PRO A 245 4.91 28.47 2.63
C PRO A 245 3.70 27.68 3.15
N ALA A 246 3.86 26.38 3.47
CA ALA A 246 2.74 25.50 3.77
C ALA A 246 3.10 24.38 4.75
N LEU A 247 2.14 24.01 5.60
CA LEU A 247 2.14 22.81 6.43
C LEU A 247 1.13 21.81 5.87
N PHE A 248 1.34 20.53 6.17
CA PHE A 248 0.45 19.46 5.77
C PHE A 248 0.08 18.61 7.00
N VAL A 249 -1.10 17.98 6.96
CA VAL A 249 -1.58 17.07 8.00
C VAL A 249 -1.98 15.76 7.36
N GLU A 250 -1.58 14.68 7.95
CA GLU A 250 -1.93 13.34 7.50
C GLU A 250 -3.39 13.02 7.83
N SER A 251 -4.03 12.19 6.98
CA SER A 251 -5.43 11.82 7.17
C SER A 251 -5.67 10.87 8.35
N SER A 252 -4.62 10.17 8.79
CA SER A 252 -4.63 9.15 9.84
C SER A 252 -4.30 9.67 11.24
N VAL A 253 -3.89 10.96 11.39
CA VAL A 253 -3.46 11.52 12.68
C VAL A 253 -4.32 12.67 13.17
N ASP A 254 -4.20 13.00 14.47
CA ASP A 254 -4.83 14.17 15.09
C ASP A 254 -4.19 15.46 14.58
N ASP A 255 -5.00 16.39 14.10
CA ASP A 255 -4.54 17.64 13.51
C ASP A 255 -4.22 18.75 14.54
N ARG A 256 -4.52 18.55 15.83
CA ARG A 256 -4.32 19.56 16.89
C ARG A 256 -2.86 19.98 17.07
N PRO A 257 -1.87 19.06 17.09
CA PRO A 257 -0.47 19.45 17.15
C PRO A 257 -0.04 20.36 15.99
N MET A 258 -0.44 20.03 14.74
CA MET A 258 -0.11 20.85 13.58
C MET A 258 -0.84 22.20 13.58
N LYS A 259 -2.06 22.29 14.09
CA LYS A 259 -2.76 23.56 14.31
C LYS A 259 -2.01 24.48 15.29
N THR A 260 -1.38 23.91 16.31
CA THR A 260 -0.52 24.65 17.22
C THR A 260 0.70 25.19 16.49
N ILE A 261 1.39 24.36 15.70
CA ILE A 261 2.51 24.80 14.84
C ILE A 261 2.08 25.94 13.92
N SER A 262 0.95 25.81 13.23
CA SER A 262 0.42 26.85 12.34
C SER A 262 0.17 28.16 13.08
N SER A 263 -0.43 28.11 14.27
CA SER A 263 -0.70 29.29 15.10
C SER A 263 0.56 30.00 15.55
N GLU A 264 1.60 29.25 15.95
CA GLU A 264 2.85 29.83 16.50
C GLU A 264 3.82 30.32 15.41
N THR A 265 3.76 29.75 14.21
CA THR A 265 4.65 30.12 13.10
C THR A 265 4.01 31.08 12.11
N GLY A 266 2.68 31.13 12.07
CA GLY A 266 1.92 31.85 11.04
C GLY A 266 1.87 31.13 9.68
N ILE A 267 2.46 29.93 9.56
CA ILE A 267 2.45 29.15 8.30
C ILE A 267 1.10 28.42 8.22
N PRO A 268 0.34 28.56 7.12
CA PRO A 268 -0.97 27.93 7.01
C PRO A 268 -0.86 26.41 6.78
N ILE A 269 -1.81 25.63 7.31
CA ILE A 269 -2.05 24.26 6.89
C ILE A 269 -2.71 24.32 5.51
N TYR A 270 -2.02 23.83 4.50
CA TYR A 270 -2.46 23.90 3.09
C TYR A 270 -3.43 22.81 2.74
N ALA A 271 -3.12 21.57 3.11
CA ALA A 271 -3.94 20.41 2.79
C ALA A 271 -3.82 19.29 3.83
N LYS A 272 -4.84 18.45 3.88
CA LYS A 272 -4.76 17.12 4.45
C LYS A 272 -4.25 16.17 3.35
N ILE A 273 -3.27 15.31 3.68
CA ILE A 273 -2.63 14.37 2.75
C ILE A 273 -2.74 12.94 3.30
N PHE A 274 -2.54 11.96 2.45
CA PHE A 274 -2.64 10.55 2.82
C PHE A 274 -1.24 9.95 3.03
N THR A 275 -1.09 9.12 4.06
CA THR A 275 0.16 8.41 4.35
C THR A 275 -0.07 6.91 4.52
N ASP A 276 -0.78 6.50 5.56
CA ASP A 276 -0.89 5.11 6.01
C ASP A 276 -2.12 4.39 5.45
N SER A 277 -2.99 5.13 4.77
CA SER A 277 -4.22 4.61 4.18
C SER A 277 -4.58 5.36 2.90
N ILE A 278 -5.24 4.67 1.97
CA ILE A 278 -5.99 5.31 0.88
C ILE A 278 -7.28 5.93 1.44
N ALA A 279 -7.98 6.72 0.63
CA ALA A 279 -9.31 7.26 0.97
C ALA A 279 -10.41 6.19 0.81
N GLU A 280 -11.60 6.50 1.34
CA GLU A 280 -12.81 5.71 1.12
C GLU A 280 -13.20 5.66 -0.37
N GLU A 281 -13.84 4.57 -0.77
CA GLU A 281 -14.27 4.35 -2.15
C GLU A 281 -15.11 5.51 -2.70
N GLY A 282 -14.73 5.98 -3.88
CA GLY A 282 -15.36 7.13 -4.56
C GLY A 282 -14.89 8.50 -4.08
N GLN A 283 -13.95 8.57 -3.14
CA GLN A 283 -13.29 9.80 -2.72
C GLN A 283 -11.98 10.01 -3.51
N GLU A 284 -11.48 11.25 -3.54
CA GLU A 284 -10.17 11.54 -4.09
C GLU A 284 -9.10 10.85 -3.21
N GLY A 285 -8.25 10.01 -3.80
CA GLY A 285 -7.26 9.21 -3.07
C GLY A 285 -7.70 7.77 -2.78
N ASP A 286 -8.80 7.28 -3.33
CA ASP A 286 -9.38 5.94 -3.11
C ASP A 286 -8.62 4.76 -3.72
N SER A 287 -7.46 5.00 -4.27
CA SER A 287 -6.50 4.01 -4.75
C SER A 287 -5.08 4.48 -4.49
N TYR A 288 -4.11 3.59 -4.45
CA TYR A 288 -2.70 3.99 -4.27
C TYR A 288 -2.24 4.99 -5.34
N TYR A 289 -2.61 4.78 -6.59
CA TYR A 289 -2.31 5.74 -7.67
C TYR A 289 -2.97 7.11 -7.43
N SER A 290 -4.26 7.14 -7.10
CA SER A 290 -5.02 8.37 -6.83
C SER A 290 -4.49 9.08 -5.58
N MET A 291 -4.17 8.33 -4.52
CA MET A 291 -3.56 8.81 -3.28
C MET A 291 -2.22 9.51 -3.56
N MET A 292 -1.32 8.83 -4.26
CA MET A 292 -0.02 9.40 -4.59
C MET A 292 -0.15 10.61 -5.49
N LYS A 293 -1.00 10.56 -6.51
CA LYS A 293 -1.27 11.71 -7.37
C LYS A 293 -1.77 12.91 -6.59
N TYR A 294 -2.76 12.72 -5.71
CA TYR A 294 -3.30 13.76 -4.84
C TYR A 294 -2.21 14.37 -3.96
N ASN A 295 -1.43 13.54 -3.28
CA ASN A 295 -0.35 13.99 -2.42
C ASN A 295 0.68 14.83 -3.19
N LEU A 296 1.17 14.32 -4.32
CA LEU A 296 2.15 14.99 -5.16
C LEU A 296 1.64 16.35 -5.66
N ASP A 297 0.37 16.42 -6.08
CA ASP A 297 -0.28 17.65 -6.50
C ASP A 297 -0.40 18.63 -5.32
N LYS A 298 -0.97 18.22 -4.19
CA LYS A 298 -1.17 19.10 -3.03
C LYS A 298 0.14 19.59 -2.42
N ILE A 299 1.14 18.73 -2.32
CA ILE A 299 2.44 19.12 -1.78
C ILE A 299 3.11 20.11 -2.74
N SER A 300 3.16 19.85 -4.04
CA SER A 300 3.77 20.75 -4.99
C SER A 300 3.03 22.10 -5.09
N GLU A 301 1.71 22.11 -5.09
CA GLU A 301 0.89 23.33 -5.05
C GLU A 301 1.13 24.16 -3.78
N GLY A 302 1.19 23.50 -2.62
CA GLY A 302 1.43 24.17 -1.33
C GLY A 302 2.82 24.80 -1.27
N LEU A 303 3.85 24.07 -1.72
CA LEU A 303 5.23 24.57 -1.72
C LEU A 303 5.50 25.65 -2.79
N ALA A 304 4.69 25.74 -3.82
CA ALA A 304 4.79 26.77 -4.87
C ALA A 304 4.19 28.13 -4.43
N LYS A 305 3.45 28.21 -3.30
CA LYS A 305 2.87 29.49 -2.80
C LYS A 305 3.95 30.47 -2.39
#